data_e96e8387d02d525714842cf59365ac03
#
_entry.id   e96e8387d02d525714842cf59365ac03
#
_cell.length_a   1.000
_cell.length_b   1.000
_cell.length_c   1.000
_cell.angle_alpha   90.00
_cell.angle_beta   90.00
_cell.angle_gamma   90.00
#
_symmetry.space_group_name_H-M   'P 1'
#
loop_
_entity.id
_entity.type
_entity.pdbx_description
1 polymer ?
#
loop_
_entity_poly.entity_id
_entity_poly.type
_entity_poly.pdbx_seq_one_letter_code
_entity_poly.pdbx_strand_id
1 'polypeptide(L)'
;VGRVYGRPALLLSGGGLLGLYHFGVVKALFDEQLLPRTISGSSMGSIMAAWTCCHTDDELRTLFADLSLIHTDALDRLPMREMLKQRTVMDQPKLLRFLGTVLPDMSFAETLQHSRRILNVTVSLLKKLQTARSLNHLSSPEALVRHAVLASCAVPMVFKPVQLMARQRGVVKPWME
;
A
#
# COMPACT_ATOMS: atom_id res chain seq x y z
N VAL A 1 16.23 10.62 -18.09
CA VAL A 1 14.87 11.13 -17.80
C VAL A 1 14.89 12.00 -16.54
N GLY A 2 15.39 11.53 -15.39
CA GLY A 2 15.40 12.29 -14.13
C GLY A 2 16.14 13.64 -14.13
N ARG A 3 17.09 13.85 -15.05
CA ARG A 3 17.79 15.14 -15.20
C ARG A 3 16.95 16.19 -15.92
N VAL A 4 15.98 15.77 -16.75
CA VAL A 4 15.15 16.67 -17.56
C VAL A 4 13.85 17.00 -16.82
N TYR A 5 13.22 16.00 -16.18
CA TYR A 5 11.91 16.13 -15.53
C TYR A 5 11.97 16.31 -14.01
N GLY A 6 13.16 16.38 -13.43
CA GLY A 6 13.34 16.52 -11.98
C GLY A 6 13.09 15.21 -11.24
N ARG A 7 12.38 15.29 -10.10
CA ARG A 7 12.04 14.13 -9.27
C ARG A 7 10.53 13.87 -9.32
N PRO A 8 10.04 13.11 -10.33
CA PRO A 8 8.62 12.82 -10.44
C PRO A 8 8.15 11.89 -9.32
N ALA A 9 6.86 11.96 -9.02
CA ALA A 9 6.17 11.03 -8.14
C ALA A 9 4.99 10.40 -8.88
N LEU A 10 4.73 9.11 -8.63
CA LEU A 10 3.55 8.41 -9.10
C LEU A 10 2.49 8.42 -8.00
N LEU A 11 1.30 8.95 -8.31
CA LEU A 11 0.17 9.00 -7.38
C LEU A 11 -0.90 8.02 -7.86
N LEU A 12 -1.19 7.01 -7.04
CA LEU A 12 -2.17 5.96 -7.32
C LEU A 12 -3.42 6.22 -6.49
N SER A 13 -4.52 6.55 -7.17
CA SER A 13 -5.79 6.85 -6.53
C SER A 13 -6.46 5.59 -5.95
N GLY A 14 -7.41 5.78 -5.05
CA GLY A 14 -8.37 4.75 -4.68
C GLY A 14 -9.31 4.43 -5.84
N GLY A 15 -10.24 3.51 -5.62
CA GLY A 15 -11.25 3.17 -6.64
C GLY A 15 -11.73 1.72 -6.54
N GLY A 16 -11.53 1.06 -5.42
CA GLY A 16 -11.94 -0.34 -5.24
C GLY A 16 -11.30 -1.23 -6.33
N LEU A 17 -12.11 -2.07 -6.99
CA LEU A 17 -11.64 -2.99 -8.05
C LEU A 17 -10.95 -2.30 -9.22
N LEU A 18 -11.33 -1.06 -9.54
CA LEU A 18 -10.69 -0.31 -10.62
C LEU A 18 -9.22 -0.03 -10.34
N GLY A 19 -8.82 -0.03 -9.06
CA GLY A 19 -7.41 0.11 -8.67
C GLY A 19 -6.52 -1.06 -9.14
N LEU A 20 -7.08 -2.19 -9.57
CA LEU A 20 -6.30 -3.28 -10.17
C LEU A 20 -5.63 -2.86 -11.48
N TYR A 21 -6.18 -1.89 -12.20
CA TYR A 21 -5.54 -1.33 -13.39
C TYR A 21 -4.19 -0.65 -13.09
N HIS A 22 -3.96 -0.22 -11.86
CA HIS A 22 -2.66 0.32 -11.44
C HIS A 22 -1.52 -0.67 -11.65
N PHE A 23 -1.80 -1.98 -11.57
CA PHE A 23 -0.79 -3.00 -11.83
C PHE A 23 -0.21 -2.89 -13.25
N GLY A 24 -1.08 -2.77 -14.26
CA GLY A 24 -0.64 -2.58 -15.65
C GLY A 24 0.14 -1.28 -15.85
N VAL A 25 -0.30 -0.20 -15.20
CA VAL A 25 0.40 1.10 -15.26
C VAL A 25 1.80 1.00 -14.64
N VAL A 26 1.90 0.39 -13.44
CA VAL A 26 3.19 0.22 -12.75
C VAL A 26 4.12 -0.68 -13.57
N LYS A 27 3.60 -1.80 -14.12
CA LYS A 27 4.37 -2.69 -15.00
C LYS A 27 4.90 -1.96 -16.22
N ALA A 28 4.06 -1.22 -16.94
CA ALA A 28 4.47 -0.47 -18.13
C ALA A 28 5.55 0.55 -17.79
N LEU A 29 5.40 1.31 -16.71
CA LEU A 29 6.41 2.27 -16.27
C LEU A 29 7.72 1.57 -15.85
N PHE A 30 7.63 0.39 -15.26
CA PHE A 30 8.79 -0.40 -14.85
C PHE A 30 9.54 -0.92 -16.10
N ASP A 31 8.83 -1.52 -17.05
CA ASP A 31 9.40 -2.07 -18.29
C ASP A 31 10.14 -0.98 -19.11
N GLU A 32 9.57 0.23 -19.14
CA GLU A 32 10.16 1.41 -19.81
C GLU A 32 11.22 2.14 -18.97
N GLN A 33 11.56 1.63 -17.76
CA GLN A 33 12.50 2.27 -16.83
C GLN A 33 12.09 3.72 -16.44
N LEU A 34 10.80 3.99 -16.45
CA LEU A 34 10.20 5.28 -16.09
C LEU A 34 9.55 5.29 -14.71
N LEU A 35 9.57 4.17 -13.97
CA LEU A 35 8.93 4.07 -12.66
C LEU A 35 9.62 5.02 -11.66
N PRO A 36 8.88 6.00 -11.09
CA PRO A 36 9.46 6.95 -10.14
C PRO A 36 9.88 6.27 -8.83
N ARG A 37 10.87 6.85 -8.17
CA ARG A 37 11.29 6.40 -6.84
C ARG A 37 10.27 6.74 -5.75
N THR A 38 9.49 7.81 -5.94
CA THR A 38 8.45 8.23 -5.00
C THR A 38 7.10 7.76 -5.52
N ILE A 39 6.43 6.95 -4.72
CA ILE A 39 5.11 6.42 -5.05
C ILE A 39 4.17 6.70 -3.87
N SER A 40 3.02 7.28 -4.16
CA SER A 40 1.98 7.58 -3.18
C SER A 40 0.71 6.84 -3.54
N GLY A 41 0.01 6.32 -2.55
CA GLY A 41 -1.25 5.62 -2.78
C GLY A 41 -2.31 5.88 -1.73
N SER A 42 -3.57 5.73 -2.14
CA SER A 42 -4.75 5.79 -1.29
C SER A 42 -5.65 4.59 -1.56
N SER A 43 -6.17 3.94 -0.51
CA SER A 43 -7.03 2.76 -0.61
C SER A 43 -6.40 1.67 -1.51
N MET A 44 -7.07 1.18 -2.56
CA MET A 44 -6.50 0.22 -3.50
C MET A 44 -5.17 0.70 -4.10
N GLY A 45 -5.04 2.00 -4.40
CA GLY A 45 -3.77 2.57 -4.84
C GLY A 45 -2.66 2.46 -3.80
N SER A 46 -2.99 2.45 -2.50
CA SER A 46 -1.99 2.22 -1.44
C SER A 46 -1.50 0.78 -1.39
N ILE A 47 -2.34 -0.20 -1.74
CA ILE A 47 -1.93 -1.61 -1.87
C ILE A 47 -0.89 -1.72 -2.98
N MET A 48 -1.17 -1.14 -4.15
CA MET A 48 -0.23 -1.17 -5.29
C MET A 48 1.05 -0.38 -5.02
N ALA A 49 0.94 0.80 -4.40
CA ALA A 49 2.11 1.59 -4.01
C ALA A 49 3.01 0.82 -3.02
N ALA A 50 2.40 0.21 -2.01
CA ALA A 50 3.11 -0.59 -1.01
C ALA A 50 3.74 -1.83 -1.64
N TRP A 51 2.98 -2.58 -2.46
CA TRP A 51 3.50 -3.74 -3.18
C TRP A 51 4.72 -3.37 -4.02
N THR A 52 4.63 -2.30 -4.81
CA THR A 52 5.74 -1.82 -5.65
C THR A 52 6.94 -1.36 -4.82
N CYS A 53 6.70 -0.63 -3.71
CA CYS A 53 7.79 -0.09 -2.89
C CYS A 53 8.41 -1.13 -1.96
N CYS A 54 7.72 -2.20 -1.61
CA CYS A 54 8.26 -3.26 -0.77
C CYS A 54 9.13 -4.27 -1.52
N HIS A 55 9.30 -4.12 -2.85
CA HIS A 55 10.15 -5.00 -3.66
C HIS A 55 11.26 -4.20 -4.35
N THR A 56 12.43 -4.83 -4.47
CA THR A 56 13.56 -4.32 -5.26
C THR A 56 13.27 -4.40 -6.76
N ASP A 57 14.10 -3.79 -7.60
CA ASP A 57 13.96 -3.87 -9.06
C ASP A 57 14.12 -5.31 -9.58
N ASP A 58 14.99 -6.10 -8.95
CA ASP A 58 15.21 -7.50 -9.36
C ASP A 58 14.04 -8.38 -8.95
N GLU A 59 13.49 -8.17 -7.76
CA GLU A 59 12.25 -8.85 -7.32
C GLU A 59 11.07 -8.49 -8.21
N LEU A 60 10.87 -7.21 -8.54
CA LEU A 60 9.81 -6.77 -9.44
C LEU A 60 9.98 -7.38 -10.84
N ARG A 61 11.21 -7.46 -11.36
CA ARG A 61 11.49 -8.08 -12.66
C ARG A 61 11.05 -9.54 -12.68
N THR A 62 11.37 -10.27 -11.62
CA THR A 62 10.96 -11.68 -11.46
C THR A 62 9.44 -11.81 -11.35
N LEU A 63 8.80 -10.99 -10.52
CA LEU A 63 7.34 -11.01 -10.33
C LEU A 63 6.56 -10.62 -11.60
N PHE A 64 7.08 -9.67 -12.39
CA PHE A 64 6.47 -9.27 -13.66
C PHE A 64 6.73 -10.27 -14.81
N ALA A 65 7.83 -11.04 -14.73
CA ALA A 65 8.13 -12.09 -15.71
C ALA A 65 7.23 -13.32 -15.52
N ASP A 66 6.90 -13.64 -14.26
CA ASP A 66 6.03 -14.76 -13.94
C ASP A 66 4.91 -14.31 -12.99
N LEU A 67 3.76 -14.00 -13.58
CA LEU A 67 2.58 -13.54 -12.85
C LEU A 67 1.97 -14.63 -11.95
N SER A 68 2.34 -15.90 -12.13
CA SER A 68 1.91 -16.99 -11.24
C SER A 68 2.52 -16.86 -9.83
N LEU A 69 3.68 -16.18 -9.72
CA LEU A 69 4.31 -15.86 -8.43
C LEU A 69 3.54 -14.78 -7.64
N ILE A 70 2.71 -14.01 -8.34
CA ILE A 70 1.78 -13.10 -7.68
C ILE A 70 0.59 -13.94 -7.26
N HIS A 71 0.41 -14.13 -5.96
CA HIS A 71 -0.69 -14.93 -5.41
C HIS A 71 -2.05 -14.38 -5.86
N THR A 72 -2.43 -14.64 -7.12
CA THR A 72 -3.70 -14.20 -7.72
C THR A 72 -4.90 -14.83 -7.01
N ASP A 73 -4.72 -16.01 -6.41
CA ASP A 73 -5.72 -16.62 -5.50
C ASP A 73 -6.10 -15.68 -4.34
N ALA A 74 -5.19 -14.78 -3.98
CA ALA A 74 -5.45 -13.76 -2.99
C ALA A 74 -6.44 -12.69 -3.51
N LEU A 75 -6.51 -12.44 -4.82
CA LEU A 75 -7.48 -11.53 -5.43
C LEU A 75 -8.90 -12.12 -5.40
N ASP A 76 -9.03 -13.43 -5.58
CA ASP A 76 -10.33 -14.12 -5.45
C ASP A 76 -10.85 -14.12 -4.01
N ARG A 77 -9.95 -13.99 -3.04
CA ARG A 77 -10.27 -13.86 -1.62
C ARG A 77 -10.53 -12.43 -1.18
N LEU A 78 -10.33 -11.44 -2.06
CA LEU A 78 -10.75 -10.07 -1.74
C LEU A 78 -12.26 -10.03 -1.52
N PRO A 79 -12.74 -9.55 -0.38
CA PRO A 79 -14.16 -9.50 -0.06
C PRO A 79 -14.91 -8.45 -0.91
N MET A 80 -14.31 -8.03 -2.02
CA MET A 80 -14.78 -6.91 -2.84
C MET A 80 -16.06 -7.25 -3.63
N ARG A 81 -16.25 -8.52 -3.98
CA ARG A 81 -17.51 -8.98 -4.61
C ARG A 81 -18.67 -8.94 -3.61
N GLU A 82 -18.37 -9.20 -2.33
CA GLU A 82 -19.32 -9.07 -1.23
C GLU A 82 -19.59 -7.60 -0.90
N MET A 83 -18.56 -6.74 -0.95
CA MET A 83 -18.70 -5.28 -0.77
C MET A 83 -19.68 -4.65 -1.75
N LEU A 84 -19.65 -5.06 -3.03
CA LEU A 84 -20.55 -4.55 -4.06
C LEU A 84 -21.99 -5.06 -3.88
N LYS A 85 -22.16 -6.29 -3.36
CA LYS A 85 -23.49 -6.93 -3.24
C LYS A 85 -24.21 -6.62 -1.94
N GLN A 86 -23.54 -6.42 -0.83
CA GLN A 86 -24.17 -6.47 0.49
C GLN A 86 -24.14 -5.18 1.29
N ARG A 87 -23.53 -4.06 0.82
CA ARG A 87 -23.28 -2.87 1.66
C ARG A 87 -22.65 -3.23 3.03
N THR A 88 -21.98 -4.37 3.11
CA THR A 88 -21.53 -4.96 4.36
C THR A 88 -20.17 -4.43 4.73
N VAL A 89 -20.00 -4.10 6.00
CA VAL A 89 -18.73 -3.70 6.64
C VAL A 89 -17.64 -4.71 6.27
N MET A 90 -16.59 -4.27 5.58
CA MET A 90 -15.47 -5.13 5.21
C MET A 90 -14.80 -5.64 6.48
N ASP A 91 -14.60 -6.96 6.57
CA ASP A 91 -13.96 -7.62 7.70
C ASP A 91 -12.44 -7.26 7.71
N GLN A 92 -12.04 -6.38 8.63
CA GLN A 92 -10.64 -5.94 8.77
C GLN A 92 -9.67 -7.11 8.93
N PRO A 93 -9.95 -8.14 9.75
CA PRO A 93 -9.11 -9.34 9.83
C PRO A 93 -8.92 -10.06 8.50
N LYS A 94 -9.95 -10.12 7.65
CA LYS A 94 -9.80 -10.72 6.31
C LYS A 94 -8.90 -9.89 5.41
N LEU A 95 -9.07 -8.56 5.42
CA LEU A 95 -8.21 -7.68 4.64
C LEU A 95 -6.77 -7.73 5.14
N LEU A 96 -6.54 -7.72 6.46
CA LEU A 96 -5.18 -7.81 7.00
C LEU A 96 -4.50 -9.14 6.65
N ARG A 97 -5.23 -10.25 6.68
CA ARG A 97 -4.71 -11.54 6.19
C ARG A 97 -4.35 -11.49 4.73
N PHE A 98 -5.21 -10.92 3.88
CA PHE A 98 -4.91 -10.70 2.46
C PHE A 98 -3.65 -9.85 2.28
N LEU A 99 -3.56 -8.71 2.97
CA LEU A 99 -2.34 -7.89 2.92
C LEU A 99 -1.10 -8.66 3.38
N GLY A 100 -1.26 -9.59 4.32
CA GLY A 100 -0.19 -10.49 4.77
C GLY A 100 0.31 -11.46 3.69
N THR A 101 -0.51 -11.78 2.68
CA THR A 101 -0.08 -12.67 1.57
C THR A 101 0.61 -11.89 0.45
N VAL A 102 0.29 -10.61 0.27
CA VAL A 102 0.79 -9.81 -0.86
C VAL A 102 1.87 -8.80 -0.47
N LEU A 103 1.99 -8.45 0.79
CA LEU A 103 2.98 -7.49 1.28
C LEU A 103 3.92 -8.16 2.30
N PRO A 104 5.24 -7.94 2.21
CA PRO A 104 6.16 -8.35 3.26
C PRO A 104 5.90 -7.58 4.56
N ASP A 105 6.36 -8.13 5.69
CA ASP A 105 6.18 -7.50 7.00
C ASP A 105 7.28 -6.47 7.25
N MET A 106 7.10 -5.26 6.74
CA MET A 106 8.07 -4.17 6.78
C MET A 106 7.45 -2.89 7.36
N SER A 107 8.29 -2.10 8.03
CA SER A 107 8.02 -0.70 8.35
C SER A 107 8.36 0.20 7.16
N PHE A 108 7.97 1.49 7.21
CA PHE A 108 8.33 2.45 6.16
C PHE A 108 9.85 2.64 6.04
N ALA A 109 10.58 2.62 7.16
CA ALA A 109 12.03 2.73 7.14
C ALA A 109 12.67 1.49 6.49
N GLU A 110 12.23 0.28 6.86
CA GLU A 110 12.70 -0.98 6.27
C GLU A 110 12.39 -1.04 4.77
N THR A 111 11.21 -0.60 4.35
CA THR A 111 10.83 -0.52 2.93
C THR A 111 11.80 0.38 2.14
N LEU A 112 12.11 1.58 2.67
CA LEU A 112 13.08 2.47 2.03
C LEU A 112 14.48 1.86 1.96
N GLN A 113 14.91 1.18 3.01
CA GLN A 113 16.24 0.52 3.03
C GLN A 113 16.30 -0.62 2.02
N HIS A 114 15.24 -1.41 1.89
CA HIS A 114 15.17 -2.58 1.02
C HIS A 114 15.16 -2.20 -0.47
N SER A 115 14.20 -1.38 -0.89
CA SER A 115 13.95 -1.09 -2.31
C SER A 115 14.52 0.24 -2.81
N ARG A 116 14.95 1.13 -1.91
CA ARG A 116 15.33 2.51 -2.20
C ARG A 116 14.18 3.37 -2.76
N ARG A 117 12.93 2.88 -2.68
CA ARG A 117 11.73 3.64 -3.05
C ARG A 117 11.11 4.32 -1.84
N ILE A 118 10.51 5.49 -2.08
CA ILE A 118 9.82 6.29 -1.08
C ILE A 118 8.33 5.99 -1.19
N LEU A 119 7.80 5.27 -0.21
CA LEU A 119 6.37 4.98 -0.09
C LEU A 119 5.68 6.07 0.71
N ASN A 120 4.55 6.56 0.18
CA ASN A 120 3.61 7.39 0.90
C ASN A 120 2.23 6.72 0.90
N VAL A 121 1.63 6.58 2.06
CA VAL A 121 0.27 6.05 2.22
C VAL A 121 -0.62 7.12 2.83
N THR A 122 -1.67 7.50 2.09
CA THR A 122 -2.63 8.49 2.56
C THR A 122 -3.68 7.83 3.44
N VAL A 123 -3.86 8.32 4.66
CA VAL A 123 -4.86 7.83 5.63
C VAL A 123 -5.80 8.95 6.04
N SER A 124 -7.07 8.63 6.24
CA SER A 124 -8.07 9.54 6.80
C SER A 124 -8.14 9.37 8.31
N LEU A 125 -8.23 10.49 9.03
CA LEU A 125 -8.37 10.49 10.48
C LEU A 125 -9.84 10.48 10.89
N LEU A 126 -10.13 9.91 12.07
CA LEU A 126 -11.50 9.77 12.58
C LEU A 126 -12.18 11.08 12.96
N LYS A 127 -11.41 12.09 13.33
CA LYS A 127 -11.98 13.38 13.76
C LYS A 127 -12.44 14.18 12.55
N LYS A 128 -13.71 14.55 12.53
CA LYS A 128 -14.42 15.21 11.42
C LYS A 128 -13.76 16.48 10.83
N LEU A 129 -12.76 17.05 11.47
CA LEU A 129 -12.11 18.30 11.05
C LEU A 129 -10.59 18.13 10.81
N GLN A 130 -10.10 16.90 10.80
CA GLN A 130 -8.68 16.65 10.52
C GLN A 130 -8.47 16.32 9.06
N THR A 131 -7.47 16.96 8.45
CA THR A 131 -7.02 16.67 7.09
C THR A 131 -6.42 15.26 7.00
N ALA A 132 -6.54 14.64 5.83
CA ALA A 132 -5.85 13.39 5.55
C ALA A 132 -4.34 13.54 5.81
N ARG A 133 -3.71 12.48 6.34
CA ARG A 133 -2.27 12.44 6.59
C ARG A 133 -1.57 11.49 5.63
N SER A 134 -0.34 11.83 5.29
CA SER A 134 0.57 10.94 4.56
C SER A 134 1.54 10.28 5.54
N LEU A 135 1.46 8.95 5.63
CA LEU A 135 2.41 8.14 6.38
C LEU A 135 3.55 7.74 5.45
N ASN A 136 4.79 7.94 5.90
CA ASN A 136 6.00 7.62 5.15
C ASN A 136 7.20 7.46 6.08
N HIS A 137 8.38 7.22 5.51
CA HIS A 137 9.62 7.03 6.26
C HIS A 137 10.08 8.25 7.09
N LEU A 138 9.57 9.46 6.82
CA LEU A 138 9.89 10.66 7.59
C LEU A 138 8.90 10.87 8.74
N SER A 139 7.59 10.75 8.46
CA SER A 139 6.54 11.01 9.45
C SER A 139 6.28 9.81 10.37
N SER A 140 6.54 8.59 9.91
CA SER A 140 6.14 7.35 10.59
C SER A 140 7.10 6.19 10.28
N PRO A 141 8.43 6.35 10.50
CA PRO A 141 9.45 5.39 10.05
C PRO A 141 9.24 3.98 10.58
N GLU A 142 8.77 3.84 11.81
CA GLU A 142 8.58 2.57 12.50
C GLU A 142 7.21 1.93 12.24
N ALA A 143 6.24 2.69 11.67
CA ALA A 143 4.91 2.18 11.40
C ALA A 143 4.95 1.06 10.36
N LEU A 144 4.15 0.01 10.60
CA LEU A 144 4.07 -1.14 9.70
C LEU A 144 3.22 -0.78 8.47
N VAL A 145 3.79 -1.01 7.29
CA VAL A 145 3.16 -0.70 5.99
C VAL A 145 1.81 -1.38 5.84
N ARG A 146 1.68 -2.66 6.24
CA ARG A 146 0.40 -3.40 6.16
C ARG A 146 -0.72 -2.71 6.93
N HIS A 147 -0.43 -2.17 8.13
CA HIS A 147 -1.42 -1.48 8.94
C HIS A 147 -1.76 -0.09 8.39
N ALA A 148 -0.78 0.61 7.81
CA ALA A 148 -1.01 1.87 7.13
C ALA A 148 -1.93 1.68 5.90
N VAL A 149 -1.67 0.64 5.10
CA VAL A 149 -2.51 0.27 3.95
C VAL A 149 -3.91 -0.13 4.40
N LEU A 150 -4.03 -0.94 5.46
CA LEU A 150 -5.32 -1.30 6.05
C LEU A 150 -6.10 -0.05 6.48
N ALA A 151 -5.43 0.90 7.15
CA ALA A 151 -6.04 2.17 7.57
C ALA A 151 -6.46 3.03 6.37
N SER A 152 -5.66 3.04 5.29
CA SER A 152 -5.99 3.74 4.04
C SER A 152 -7.22 3.14 3.34
N CYS A 153 -7.43 1.84 3.47
CA CYS A 153 -8.60 1.14 2.93
C CYS A 153 -9.84 1.27 3.83
N ALA A 154 -9.67 1.71 5.08
CA ALA A 154 -10.76 1.85 6.03
C ALA A 154 -11.58 3.13 5.76
N VAL A 155 -12.60 3.02 4.92
CA VAL A 155 -13.50 4.14 4.61
C VAL A 155 -14.27 4.54 5.88
N PRO A 156 -14.24 5.83 6.28
CA PRO A 156 -15.02 6.32 7.41
C PRO A 156 -16.49 5.96 7.28
N MET A 157 -17.16 5.64 8.41
CA MET A 157 -18.55 5.17 8.52
C MET A 157 -18.83 3.74 8.03
N VAL A 158 -17.92 3.12 7.27
CA VAL A 158 -18.05 1.74 6.78
C VAL A 158 -17.19 0.79 7.62
N PHE A 159 -16.08 1.27 8.15
CA PHE A 159 -15.12 0.49 8.91
C PHE A 159 -14.96 0.98 10.35
N LYS A 160 -14.64 0.04 11.23
CA LYS A 160 -14.11 0.38 12.55
C LYS A 160 -12.74 1.06 12.38
N PRO A 161 -12.35 1.94 13.33
CA PRO A 161 -11.01 2.51 13.35
C PRO A 161 -9.93 1.45 13.33
N VAL A 162 -8.88 1.68 12.53
CA VAL A 162 -7.72 0.80 12.47
C VAL A 162 -6.65 1.35 13.42
N GLN A 163 -6.22 0.53 14.37
CA GLN A 163 -5.04 0.83 15.16
C GLN A 163 -3.78 0.61 14.31
N LEU A 164 -3.01 1.66 14.10
CA LEU A 164 -1.69 1.53 13.49
C LEU A 164 -0.75 0.81 14.45
N MET A 165 0.09 -0.06 13.90
CA MET A 165 1.12 -0.78 14.64
C MET A 165 2.50 -0.33 14.16
N ALA A 166 3.46 -0.35 15.05
CA ALA A 166 4.86 0.00 14.76
C ALA A 166 5.80 -1.08 15.30
N ARG A 167 6.96 -1.23 14.65
CA ARG A 167 8.06 -2.08 15.12
C ARG A 167 9.11 -1.22 15.78
N GLN A 168 9.24 -1.33 17.10
CA GLN A 168 10.27 -0.63 17.86
C GLN A 168 11.16 -1.64 18.58
N ARG A 169 12.45 -1.62 18.29
CA ARG A 169 13.44 -2.55 18.86
C ARG A 169 13.05 -4.02 18.70
N GLY A 170 12.49 -4.39 17.54
CA GLY A 170 12.04 -5.74 17.23
C GLY A 170 10.66 -6.13 17.81
N VAL A 171 10.03 -5.28 18.63
CA VAL A 171 8.73 -5.54 19.22
C VAL A 171 7.65 -4.77 18.48
N VAL A 172 6.57 -5.47 18.10
CA VAL A 172 5.38 -4.85 17.48
C VAL A 172 4.45 -4.36 18.58
N LYS A 173 4.14 -3.07 18.56
CA LYS A 173 3.23 -2.42 19.52
C LYS A 173 2.35 -1.37 18.83
N PRO A 174 1.25 -0.94 19.47
CA PRO A 174 0.46 0.17 18.94
C PRO A 174 1.33 1.39 18.67
N TRP A 175 1.20 1.95 17.47
CA TRP A 175 1.87 3.20 17.11
C TRP A 175 1.16 4.36 17.80
N MET A 176 1.89 5.14 18.54
CA MET A 176 1.46 6.38 19.18
C MET A 176 2.29 7.53 18.61
N GLU A 177 1.61 8.61 18.30
CA GLU A 177 2.26 9.87 17.88
C GLU A 177 3.02 10.52 19.01
#